data_e8c8672c0d111053748127cfcca140d8
#
_entry.id   e8c8672c0d111053748127cfcca140d8
#
_cell.length_a   1.000
_cell.length_b   1.000
_cell.length_c   1.000
_cell.angle_alpha   90.00
_cell.angle_beta   90.00
_cell.angle_gamma   90.00
#
_symmetry.space_group_name_H-M   'P 1'
#
loop_
_entity.id
_entity.type
_entity.pdbx_description
1 polymer ?
#
loop_
_entity_poly.entity_id
_entity_poly.type
_entity_poly.pdbx_seq_one_letter_code
_entity_poly.pdbx_strand_id
1 'polypeptide(L)'
;MSMLDSIESAIEDIKAGKLVIVVDDEDRENEGDFITAAHNVTPEVINFMSREGRGLICAPLIEERCDELGLSLMVNSNTSLHATPFTVSIDLLGHGCTTGISAQDRAKTVQALVNPATTPEDLGRPGHIFPLRAKAGGVLRRTGHTEATVDLARLAGFDAAGVLVEIMNEDGTMARLPELEIIAKKFDLKIISIKDLIEYRLKMDSLIDEIVRVEMPTKYGNFKLVAFKEKSTQREHLALIKGEWKKDEPILTRVHSSCFTGDILGSLRCDCGEQLHKAMKMVEEEGKGIILYMNQEGRGIGLVNKLKAYKLQEQGMDTVEANIHLGFGMDERDYGVGAQILRHLNVTRLRLMSNNPKKRAGLKGYGLEIVDIIPIEIKSNPHNEKYLQTKRDKLGHEILNDLL
;
A
#
# COMPACT_ATOMS: atom_id res chain seq x y z
N MET A 1 25.28 4.38 12.53
CA MET A 1 24.08 3.68 12.07
C MET A 1 23.11 3.69 13.23
N SER A 2 21.93 4.28 13.09
CA SER A 2 20.87 4.17 14.08
C SER A 2 20.49 2.69 14.17
N MET A 3 20.51 2.12 15.36
CA MET A 3 20.14 0.73 15.54
C MET A 3 18.68 0.72 15.96
N LEU A 4 17.76 0.50 14.99
CA LEU A 4 16.35 0.28 15.29
C LEU A 4 16.20 -0.99 16.13
N ASP A 5 15.17 -1.03 16.97
CA ASP A 5 14.86 -2.20 17.79
C ASP A 5 14.30 -3.34 16.95
N SER A 6 14.33 -4.57 17.46
CA SER A 6 13.74 -5.72 16.78
C SER A 6 12.21 -5.72 16.82
N ILE A 7 11.59 -6.27 15.81
CA ILE A 7 10.11 -6.40 15.74
C ILE A 7 9.59 -7.22 16.91
N GLU A 8 10.30 -8.28 17.31
CA GLU A 8 9.94 -9.11 18.45
C GLU A 8 9.89 -8.31 19.74
N SER A 9 10.89 -7.41 19.97
CA SER A 9 10.92 -6.58 21.18
C SER A 9 9.78 -5.55 21.21
N ALA A 10 9.40 -4.99 20.06
CA ALA A 10 8.25 -4.10 19.95
C ALA A 10 6.92 -4.82 20.21
N ILE A 11 6.78 -6.05 19.70
CA ILE A 11 5.60 -6.91 19.96
C ILE A 11 5.47 -7.17 21.46
N GLU A 12 6.55 -7.50 22.16
CA GLU A 12 6.52 -7.74 23.62
C GLU A 12 6.18 -6.47 24.40
N ASP A 13 6.66 -5.29 23.97
CA ASP A 13 6.28 -4.02 24.60
C ASP A 13 4.78 -3.71 24.41
N ILE A 14 4.21 -3.97 23.20
CA ILE A 14 2.77 -3.83 22.96
C ILE A 14 1.97 -4.81 23.82
N LYS A 15 2.40 -6.08 23.95
CA LYS A 15 1.78 -7.06 24.87
C LYS A 15 1.77 -6.58 26.31
N ALA A 16 2.83 -5.88 26.74
CA ALA A 16 2.95 -5.30 28.06
C ALA A 16 2.17 -3.98 28.24
N GLY A 17 1.42 -3.53 27.21
CA GLY A 17 0.62 -2.31 27.27
C GLY A 17 1.39 -1.02 26.99
N LYS A 18 2.64 -1.12 26.50
CA LYS A 18 3.45 0.05 26.16
C LYS A 18 3.14 0.56 24.75
N LEU A 19 3.56 1.80 24.50
CA LEU A 19 3.66 2.39 23.18
C LEU A 19 4.98 1.98 22.51
N VAL A 20 4.97 1.96 21.18
CA VAL A 20 6.17 1.87 20.34
C VAL A 20 6.18 3.02 19.34
N ILE A 21 7.36 3.41 18.86
CA ILE A 21 7.51 4.34 17.74
C ILE A 21 7.71 3.51 16.48
N VAL A 22 6.93 3.79 15.44
CA VAL A 22 7.05 3.16 14.14
C VAL A 22 7.38 4.23 13.12
N VAL A 23 8.45 4.02 12.33
CA VAL A 23 8.87 4.93 11.26
C VAL A 23 8.63 4.29 9.90
N ASP A 24 8.26 5.11 8.92
CA ASP A 24 8.13 4.69 7.54
C ASP A 24 9.38 5.07 6.70
N ASP A 25 9.31 4.80 5.39
CA ASP A 25 10.42 5.04 4.46
C ASP A 25 10.59 6.55 4.18
N GLU A 26 11.85 6.99 4.03
CA GLU A 26 12.20 8.38 3.68
C GLU A 26 11.59 8.82 2.34
N ASP A 27 11.40 7.87 1.41
CA ASP A 27 10.78 8.12 0.09
C ASP A 27 9.23 8.15 0.18
N ARG A 28 8.60 7.95 1.37
CA ARG A 28 7.15 7.95 1.56
C ARG A 28 6.64 9.19 2.32
N GLU A 29 6.38 9.11 3.61
CA GLU A 29 6.00 10.23 4.49
C GLU A 29 7.22 10.73 5.28
N ASN A 30 8.17 9.81 5.55
CA ASN A 30 9.35 10.05 6.37
C ASN A 30 8.96 10.54 7.77
N GLU A 31 7.99 9.88 8.39
CA GLU A 31 7.38 10.27 9.67
C GLU A 31 7.50 9.12 10.68
N GLY A 32 7.19 9.42 11.95
CA GLY A 32 7.09 8.44 13.01
C GLY A 32 5.84 8.64 13.83
N ASP A 33 5.17 7.52 14.16
CA ASP A 33 3.96 7.50 14.96
C ASP A 33 4.17 6.77 16.28
N PHE A 34 3.53 7.25 17.36
CA PHE A 34 3.28 6.42 18.54
C PHE A 34 2.15 5.45 18.25
N ILE A 35 2.38 4.16 18.51
CA ILE A 35 1.42 3.08 18.21
C ILE A 35 1.25 2.18 19.42
N THR A 36 0.01 1.73 19.69
CA THR A 36 -0.30 0.59 20.56
C THR A 36 -1.61 -0.09 20.15
N ALA A 37 -1.88 -1.29 20.70
CA ALA A 37 -3.15 -2.00 20.47
C ALA A 37 -4.33 -1.25 21.13
N ALA A 38 -5.50 -1.25 20.48
CA ALA A 38 -6.72 -0.62 21.00
C ALA A 38 -7.14 -1.16 22.38
N HIS A 39 -6.87 -2.42 22.63
CA HIS A 39 -7.13 -3.09 23.91
C HIS A 39 -6.37 -2.47 25.10
N ASN A 40 -5.17 -1.93 24.84
CA ASN A 40 -4.28 -1.34 25.85
C ASN A 40 -4.56 0.15 26.12
N VAL A 41 -5.47 0.75 25.37
CA VAL A 41 -5.69 2.20 25.45
C VAL A 41 -6.34 2.58 26.76
N THR A 42 -5.69 3.46 27.53
CA THR A 42 -6.18 4.07 28.75
C THR A 42 -6.26 5.59 28.58
N PRO A 43 -6.93 6.32 29.50
CA PRO A 43 -6.89 7.78 29.49
C PRO A 43 -5.47 8.36 29.54
N GLU A 44 -4.54 7.70 30.25
CA GLU A 44 -3.15 8.09 30.35
C GLU A 44 -2.42 7.95 29.00
N VAL A 45 -2.70 6.86 28.26
CA VAL A 45 -2.17 6.64 26.90
C VAL A 45 -2.65 7.73 25.96
N ILE A 46 -3.95 8.02 25.93
CA ILE A 46 -4.51 9.10 25.09
C ILE A 46 -3.93 10.46 25.47
N ASN A 47 -3.80 10.75 26.77
CA ASN A 47 -3.21 12.00 27.25
C ASN A 47 -1.73 12.11 26.86
N PHE A 48 -0.95 11.02 26.95
CA PHE A 48 0.43 10.96 26.48
C PHE A 48 0.51 11.24 24.97
N MET A 49 -0.26 10.53 24.17
CA MET A 49 -0.32 10.70 22.72
C MET A 49 -0.67 12.15 22.32
N SER A 50 -1.66 12.74 22.98
CA SER A 50 -2.06 14.13 22.72
C SER A 50 -0.96 15.14 23.05
N ARG A 51 -0.22 14.92 24.15
CA ARG A 51 0.78 15.86 24.66
C ARG A 51 2.13 15.70 23.96
N GLU A 52 2.58 14.47 23.76
CA GLU A 52 3.93 14.18 23.25
C GLU A 52 3.92 13.92 21.72
N GLY A 53 2.83 13.36 21.17
CA GLY A 53 2.66 13.18 19.73
C GLY A 53 2.25 14.46 19.02
N ARG A 54 1.23 15.14 19.53
CA ARG A 54 0.67 16.41 19.00
C ARG A 54 -0.08 16.26 17.66
N GLY A 55 -0.02 15.09 17.03
CA GLY A 55 -0.72 14.76 15.78
C GLY A 55 -2.20 14.44 15.97
N LEU A 56 -2.82 13.88 14.95
CA LEU A 56 -4.22 13.46 14.98
C LEU A 56 -4.33 12.03 15.54
N ILE A 57 -5.06 11.87 16.65
CA ILE A 57 -5.30 10.53 17.19
C ILE A 57 -6.27 9.77 16.29
N CYS A 58 -5.74 8.73 15.65
CA CYS A 58 -6.48 7.85 14.74
C CYS A 58 -6.56 6.43 15.31
N ALA A 59 -7.61 5.71 14.91
CA ALA A 59 -7.85 4.32 15.34
C ALA A 59 -7.93 3.37 14.14
N PRO A 60 -6.79 2.81 13.68
CA PRO A 60 -6.79 1.78 12.64
C PRO A 60 -7.50 0.50 13.08
N LEU A 61 -8.33 -0.06 12.18
CA LEU A 61 -8.98 -1.36 12.37
C LEU A 61 -9.20 -2.05 11.00
N ILE A 62 -9.45 -3.36 11.04
CA ILE A 62 -9.68 -4.15 9.83
C ILE A 62 -10.99 -3.76 9.13
N GLU A 63 -11.06 -4.03 7.83
CA GLU A 63 -12.22 -3.69 6.98
C GLU A 63 -13.51 -4.31 7.50
N GLU A 64 -13.47 -5.57 7.90
CA GLU A 64 -14.61 -6.32 8.41
C GLU A 64 -15.22 -5.64 9.65
N ARG A 65 -14.35 -5.18 10.57
CA ARG A 65 -14.83 -4.50 11.77
C ARG A 65 -15.38 -3.11 11.48
N CYS A 66 -14.83 -2.41 10.49
CA CYS A 66 -15.41 -1.17 9.99
C CYS A 66 -16.82 -1.39 9.46
N ASP A 67 -17.04 -2.47 8.69
CA ASP A 67 -18.35 -2.81 8.12
C ASP A 67 -19.37 -3.18 9.22
N GLU A 68 -18.98 -3.99 10.20
CA GLU A 68 -19.81 -4.34 11.36
C GLU A 68 -20.27 -3.11 12.15
N LEU A 69 -19.38 -2.14 12.33
CA LEU A 69 -19.66 -0.90 13.06
C LEU A 69 -20.30 0.19 12.18
N GLY A 70 -20.56 -0.08 10.91
CA GLY A 70 -21.15 0.88 9.97
C GLY A 70 -20.27 2.12 9.75
N LEU A 71 -18.92 1.97 9.75
CA LEU A 71 -17.96 3.04 9.55
C LEU A 71 -17.70 3.23 8.06
N SER A 72 -18.51 4.08 7.42
CA SER A 72 -18.30 4.46 6.02
C SER A 72 -17.08 5.36 5.85
N LEU A 73 -16.48 5.32 4.65
CA LEU A 73 -15.42 6.25 4.30
C LEU A 73 -15.91 7.70 4.41
N MET A 74 -15.02 8.57 4.90
CA MET A 74 -15.31 10.00 5.10
C MET A 74 -15.66 10.71 3.78
N VAL A 75 -15.08 10.25 2.67
CA VAL A 75 -15.31 10.81 1.33
C VAL A 75 -15.48 9.69 0.32
N ASN A 76 -16.31 9.92 -0.70
CA ASN A 76 -16.52 8.98 -1.80
C ASN A 76 -15.32 8.94 -2.76
N SER A 77 -14.56 10.03 -2.87
CA SER A 77 -13.35 10.15 -3.70
C SER A 77 -12.23 10.69 -2.85
N ASN A 78 -11.23 9.85 -2.58
CA ASN A 78 -10.07 10.23 -1.80
C ASN A 78 -9.00 10.84 -2.72
N THR A 79 -8.73 12.14 -2.53
CA THR A 79 -7.74 12.92 -3.31
C THR A 79 -6.45 13.18 -2.53
N SER A 80 -6.31 12.65 -1.30
CA SER A 80 -5.09 12.82 -0.50
C SER A 80 -3.89 12.11 -1.14
N LEU A 81 -2.69 12.63 -0.91
CA LEU A 81 -1.45 12.16 -1.54
C LEU A 81 -1.21 10.66 -1.33
N HIS A 82 -1.43 10.17 -0.12
CA HIS A 82 -1.22 8.77 0.27
C HIS A 82 -2.53 7.97 0.38
N ALA A 83 -3.67 8.56 -0.04
CA ALA A 83 -4.99 7.93 -0.04
C ALA A 83 -5.35 7.30 1.33
N THR A 84 -5.00 7.98 2.44
CA THR A 84 -5.29 7.49 3.79
C THR A 84 -6.80 7.27 3.98
N PRO A 85 -7.22 6.05 4.34
CA PRO A 85 -8.62 5.64 4.29
C PRO A 85 -9.39 6.05 5.55
N PHE A 86 -9.55 7.35 5.76
CA PHE A 86 -10.36 7.87 6.84
C PHE A 86 -11.82 7.43 6.70
N THR A 87 -12.39 6.96 7.81
CA THR A 87 -13.84 6.83 7.95
C THR A 87 -14.43 8.09 8.61
N VAL A 88 -15.76 8.16 8.69
CA VAL A 88 -16.39 9.18 9.52
C VAL A 88 -15.85 9.10 10.95
N SER A 89 -15.60 10.26 11.57
CA SER A 89 -15.15 10.32 12.97
C SER A 89 -16.28 9.94 13.92
N ILE A 90 -15.93 9.42 15.10
CA ILE A 90 -16.88 8.84 16.05
C ILE A 90 -16.60 9.24 17.49
N ASP A 91 -17.64 9.14 18.33
CA ASP A 91 -17.56 9.12 19.79
C ASP A 91 -18.47 8.02 20.33
N LEU A 92 -18.08 7.36 21.43
CA LEU A 92 -18.94 6.43 22.14
C LEU A 92 -20.08 7.18 22.84
N LEU A 93 -21.29 6.78 22.60
CA LEU A 93 -22.49 7.34 23.23
C LEU A 93 -22.79 6.63 24.56
N GLY A 94 -23.15 7.40 25.57
CA GLY A 94 -23.42 6.83 26.90
C GLY A 94 -22.17 6.35 27.61
N HIS A 95 -22.24 5.27 28.36
CA HIS A 95 -21.15 4.63 29.09
C HIS A 95 -20.32 5.59 29.98
N GLY A 96 -20.96 6.70 30.42
CA GLY A 96 -20.29 7.76 31.17
C GLY A 96 -19.34 8.63 30.34
N CYS A 97 -19.48 8.64 29.01
CA CYS A 97 -18.87 9.64 28.14
C CYS A 97 -19.66 10.94 28.17
N THR A 98 -18.95 12.06 28.00
CA THR A 98 -19.55 13.40 28.00
C THR A 98 -19.57 13.99 26.58
N THR A 99 -18.63 14.90 26.27
CA THR A 99 -18.55 15.56 24.97
C THR A 99 -17.69 14.81 23.95
N GLY A 100 -17.03 13.70 24.35
CA GLY A 100 -16.19 12.86 23.49
C GLY A 100 -14.71 13.27 23.45
N ILE A 101 -14.35 14.54 23.69
CA ILE A 101 -12.99 15.07 23.50
C ILE A 101 -12.03 14.73 24.64
N SER A 102 -12.51 14.45 25.86
CA SER A 102 -11.62 14.16 26.98
C SER A 102 -10.77 12.92 26.72
N ALA A 103 -9.59 12.82 27.34
CA ALA A 103 -8.76 11.62 27.24
C ALA A 103 -9.52 10.37 27.70
N GLN A 104 -10.39 10.49 28.69
CA GLN A 104 -11.24 9.42 29.19
C GLN A 104 -12.27 9.00 28.13
N ASP A 105 -12.98 9.94 27.51
CA ASP A 105 -14.00 9.64 26.53
C ASP A 105 -13.39 9.02 25.27
N ARG A 106 -12.25 9.58 24.79
CA ARG A 106 -11.52 9.03 23.64
C ARG A 106 -10.99 7.63 23.90
N ALA A 107 -10.45 7.37 25.11
CA ALA A 107 -10.00 6.03 25.48
C ALA A 107 -11.16 5.01 25.44
N LYS A 108 -12.31 5.34 25.99
CA LYS A 108 -13.51 4.50 25.95
C LYS A 108 -13.99 4.29 24.51
N THR A 109 -13.95 5.30 23.67
CA THR A 109 -14.32 5.20 22.25
C THR A 109 -13.39 4.22 21.52
N VAL A 110 -12.07 4.31 21.73
CA VAL A 110 -11.12 3.36 21.11
C VAL A 110 -11.34 1.93 21.63
N GLN A 111 -11.54 1.75 22.93
CA GLN A 111 -11.82 0.43 23.52
C GLN A 111 -13.13 -0.17 23.00
N ALA A 112 -14.15 0.65 22.72
CA ALA A 112 -15.41 0.20 22.14
C ALA A 112 -15.24 -0.41 20.74
N LEU A 113 -14.24 0.02 19.97
CA LEU A 113 -13.97 -0.53 18.63
C LEU A 113 -13.63 -2.03 18.64
N VAL A 114 -13.00 -2.51 19.72
CA VAL A 114 -12.61 -3.92 19.90
C VAL A 114 -13.57 -4.71 20.79
N ASN A 115 -14.56 -4.05 21.36
CA ASN A 115 -15.58 -4.74 22.13
C ASN A 115 -16.61 -5.38 21.17
N PRO A 116 -16.77 -6.71 21.17
CA PRO A 116 -17.70 -7.40 20.27
C PRO A 116 -19.18 -7.04 20.50
N ALA A 117 -19.52 -6.50 21.69
CA ALA A 117 -20.88 -6.06 22.00
C ALA A 117 -21.21 -4.68 21.46
N THR A 118 -20.23 -3.91 20.97
CA THR A 118 -20.47 -2.57 20.40
C THR A 118 -21.15 -2.67 19.04
N THR A 119 -22.23 -1.93 18.91
CA THR A 119 -23.06 -1.84 17.69
C THR A 119 -22.92 -0.46 17.03
N PRO A 120 -23.35 -0.27 15.77
CA PRO A 120 -23.34 1.04 15.10
C PRO A 120 -24.08 2.15 15.87
N GLU A 121 -25.13 1.79 16.62
CA GLU A 121 -25.99 2.69 17.40
C GLU A 121 -25.29 3.26 18.64
N ASP A 122 -24.24 2.55 19.13
CA ASP A 122 -23.46 3.01 20.27
C ASP A 122 -22.46 4.12 19.88
N LEU A 123 -22.31 4.40 18.58
CA LEU A 123 -21.31 5.32 18.05
C LEU A 123 -21.97 6.59 17.47
N GLY A 124 -21.77 7.72 18.13
CA GLY A 124 -22.14 9.06 17.62
C GLY A 124 -21.22 9.45 16.44
N ARG A 125 -21.79 10.12 15.45
CA ARG A 125 -21.13 10.63 14.24
C ARG A 125 -21.58 12.06 13.94
N PRO A 126 -20.67 13.03 13.72
CA PRO A 126 -19.21 12.94 13.88
C PRO A 126 -18.77 12.90 15.33
N GLY A 127 -17.48 12.63 15.58
CA GLY A 127 -16.87 12.59 16.89
C GLY A 127 -15.40 12.99 16.87
N HIS A 128 -14.64 12.60 17.91
CA HIS A 128 -13.27 13.04 18.16
C HIS A 128 -12.22 11.93 18.01
N ILE A 129 -12.62 10.70 17.68
CA ILE A 129 -11.74 9.63 17.23
C ILE A 129 -11.95 9.41 15.73
N PHE A 130 -10.84 9.23 15.01
CA PHE A 130 -10.81 9.08 13.55
C PHE A 130 -10.43 7.64 13.19
N PRO A 131 -11.41 6.74 12.94
CA PRO A 131 -11.08 5.39 12.53
C PRO A 131 -10.46 5.37 11.13
N LEU A 132 -9.50 4.47 10.94
CA LEU A 132 -8.84 4.23 9.66
C LEU A 132 -9.08 2.78 9.22
N ARG A 133 -9.56 2.62 7.98
CA ARG A 133 -9.86 1.31 7.41
C ARG A 133 -8.59 0.67 6.83
N ALA A 134 -7.92 -0.21 7.59
CA ALA A 134 -6.70 -0.87 7.16
C ALA A 134 -6.97 -1.87 6.02
N LYS A 135 -6.05 -1.92 5.05
CA LYS A 135 -6.13 -2.89 3.95
C LYS A 135 -5.97 -4.33 4.45
N ALA A 136 -6.84 -5.24 3.98
CA ALA A 136 -6.71 -6.67 4.25
C ALA A 136 -5.32 -7.18 3.81
N GLY A 137 -4.58 -7.85 4.72
CA GLY A 137 -3.18 -8.23 4.52
C GLY A 137 -2.15 -7.31 5.17
N GLY A 138 -2.58 -6.17 5.74
CA GLY A 138 -1.74 -5.29 6.54
C GLY A 138 -0.58 -4.67 5.76
N VAL A 139 0.60 -4.54 6.40
CA VAL A 139 1.81 -3.94 5.77
C VAL A 139 2.28 -4.67 4.51
N LEU A 140 1.87 -5.92 4.31
CA LEU A 140 2.15 -6.67 3.09
C LEU A 140 1.34 -6.18 1.88
N ARG A 141 0.31 -5.35 2.10
CA ARG A 141 -0.55 -4.76 1.06
C ARG A 141 -0.31 -3.26 0.91
N ARG A 142 -0.16 -2.54 2.01
CA ARG A 142 0.12 -1.10 2.03
C ARG A 142 1.12 -0.79 3.14
N THR A 143 2.23 -0.18 2.77
CA THR A 143 3.37 0.10 3.67
C THR A 143 3.14 1.35 4.53
N GLY A 144 1.98 1.46 5.19
CA GLY A 144 1.57 2.63 5.97
C GLY A 144 1.44 2.33 7.47
N HIS A 145 1.47 3.39 8.30
CA HIS A 145 1.29 3.31 9.75
C HIS A 145 -0.06 2.69 10.14
N THR A 146 -1.12 2.93 9.35
CA THR A 146 -2.45 2.31 9.51
C THR A 146 -2.35 0.78 9.54
N GLU A 147 -1.69 0.21 8.53
CA GLU A 147 -1.52 -1.24 8.40
C GLU A 147 -0.53 -1.78 9.43
N ALA A 148 0.54 -1.02 9.73
CA ALA A 148 1.51 -1.40 10.75
C ALA A 148 0.85 -1.52 12.14
N THR A 149 -0.04 -0.59 12.48
CA THR A 149 -0.79 -0.61 13.76
C THR A 149 -1.62 -1.88 13.91
N VAL A 150 -2.40 -2.23 12.88
CA VAL A 150 -3.26 -3.43 12.88
C VAL A 150 -2.42 -4.70 12.96
N ASP A 151 -1.31 -4.77 12.21
CA ASP A 151 -0.41 -5.91 12.22
C ASP A 151 0.28 -6.10 13.57
N LEU A 152 0.79 -5.04 14.17
CA LEU A 152 1.44 -5.10 15.48
C LEU A 152 0.47 -5.51 16.58
N ALA A 153 -0.78 -5.00 16.56
CA ALA A 153 -1.81 -5.43 17.49
C ALA A 153 -2.08 -6.94 17.37
N ARG A 154 -2.26 -7.43 16.14
CA ARG A 154 -2.48 -8.86 15.85
C ARG A 154 -1.28 -9.73 16.25
N LEU A 155 -0.07 -9.31 15.94
CA LEU A 155 1.16 -10.03 16.29
C LEU A 155 1.38 -10.07 17.82
N ALA A 156 0.90 -9.05 18.53
CA ALA A 156 0.89 -9.02 19.98
C ALA A 156 -0.23 -9.89 20.61
N GLY A 157 -1.11 -10.51 19.80
CA GLY A 157 -2.18 -11.41 20.26
C GLY A 157 -3.48 -10.70 20.64
N PHE A 158 -3.66 -9.45 20.25
CA PHE A 158 -4.89 -8.67 20.44
C PHE A 158 -5.76 -8.67 19.18
N ASP A 159 -6.97 -8.15 19.30
CA ASP A 159 -7.80 -7.83 18.13
C ASP A 159 -7.04 -6.90 17.17
N ALA A 160 -7.30 -7.10 15.88
CA ALA A 160 -6.60 -6.37 14.82
C ALA A 160 -7.09 -4.92 14.70
N ALA A 161 -6.88 -4.16 15.76
CA ALA A 161 -7.16 -2.73 15.89
C ALA A 161 -6.19 -2.07 16.87
N GLY A 162 -5.87 -0.80 16.65
CA GLY A 162 -4.98 -0.06 17.51
C GLY A 162 -5.28 1.43 17.51
N VAL A 163 -4.37 2.19 18.09
CA VAL A 163 -4.36 3.64 18.08
C VAL A 163 -2.99 4.10 17.62
N LEU A 164 -2.98 5.16 16.85
CA LEU A 164 -1.76 5.85 16.42
C LEU A 164 -1.92 7.37 16.52
N VAL A 165 -0.80 8.04 16.58
CA VAL A 165 -0.70 9.51 16.48
C VAL A 165 0.66 9.87 15.90
N GLU A 166 0.69 10.78 14.95
CA GLU A 166 1.93 11.31 14.38
C GLU A 166 2.72 12.09 15.44
N ILE A 167 4.06 12.06 15.35
CA ILE A 167 4.95 12.73 16.27
C ILE A 167 5.48 14.01 15.64
N MET A 168 5.15 15.14 16.24
CA MET A 168 5.62 16.47 15.85
C MET A 168 6.60 17.03 16.88
N ASN A 169 7.53 17.84 16.40
CA ASN A 169 8.39 18.68 17.23
C ASN A 169 7.59 19.77 17.97
N GLU A 170 8.21 20.43 18.95
CA GLU A 170 7.56 21.49 19.71
C GLU A 170 7.20 22.73 18.86
N ASP A 171 7.91 22.93 17.75
CA ASP A 171 7.66 24.01 16.80
C ASP A 171 6.55 23.66 15.77
N GLY A 172 5.98 22.45 15.84
CA GLY A 172 4.92 21.98 14.95
C GLY A 172 5.42 21.33 13.64
N THR A 173 6.73 21.22 13.44
CA THR A 173 7.28 20.44 12.31
C THR A 173 7.23 18.95 12.61
N MET A 174 7.24 18.10 11.57
CA MET A 174 7.25 16.65 11.76
C MET A 174 8.60 16.20 12.32
N ALA A 175 8.59 15.37 13.37
CA ALA A 175 9.79 14.74 13.89
C ALA A 175 10.31 13.68 12.89
N ARG A 176 11.62 13.72 12.63
CA ARG A 176 12.29 12.76 11.77
C ARG A 176 13.12 11.79 12.62
N LEU A 177 13.75 10.81 12.00
CA LEU A 177 14.45 9.74 12.74
C LEU A 177 15.41 10.26 13.85
N PRO A 178 16.23 11.30 13.64
CA PRO A 178 17.11 11.81 14.72
C PRO A 178 16.36 12.34 15.94
N GLU A 179 15.26 13.07 15.74
CA GLU A 179 14.41 13.58 16.82
C GLU A 179 13.64 12.45 17.49
N LEU A 180 13.14 11.49 16.70
CA LEU A 180 12.43 10.31 17.20
C LEU A 180 13.31 9.41 18.08
N GLU A 181 14.62 9.29 17.79
CA GLU A 181 15.57 8.58 18.66
C GLU A 181 15.74 9.27 20.02
N ILE A 182 15.70 10.61 20.05
CA ILE A 182 15.75 11.39 21.29
C ILE A 182 14.47 11.14 22.10
N ILE A 183 13.32 11.18 21.45
CA ILE A 183 12.01 10.92 22.06
C ILE A 183 11.93 9.48 22.59
N ALA A 184 12.38 8.49 21.81
CA ALA A 184 12.43 7.09 22.22
C ALA A 184 13.24 6.90 23.50
N LYS A 185 14.44 7.49 23.57
CA LYS A 185 15.29 7.47 24.76
C LYS A 185 14.65 8.18 25.97
N LYS A 186 14.01 9.34 25.74
CA LYS A 186 13.36 10.13 26.80
C LYS A 186 12.26 9.33 27.50
N PHE A 187 11.51 8.53 26.76
CA PHE A 187 10.35 7.80 27.27
C PHE A 187 10.55 6.29 27.40
N ASP A 188 11.76 5.78 27.18
CA ASP A 188 12.10 4.34 27.18
C ASP A 188 11.17 3.55 26.25
N LEU A 189 11.02 4.01 25.01
CA LEU A 189 10.20 3.40 23.98
C LEU A 189 11.07 2.72 22.92
N LYS A 190 10.56 1.62 22.35
CA LYS A 190 11.14 0.98 21.17
C LYS A 190 10.83 1.77 19.93
N ILE A 191 11.81 1.76 18.98
CA ILE A 191 11.66 2.37 17.68
C ILE A 191 11.95 1.33 16.60
N ILE A 192 10.97 1.07 15.71
CA ILE A 192 11.04 0.09 14.63
C ILE A 192 10.66 0.73 13.30
N SER A 193 11.02 0.08 12.18
CA SER A 193 10.59 0.51 10.85
C SER A 193 9.48 -0.37 10.27
N ILE A 194 8.62 0.23 9.44
CA ILE A 194 7.65 -0.53 8.63
C ILE A 194 8.37 -1.52 7.71
N LYS A 195 9.55 -1.16 7.22
CA LYS A 195 10.39 -2.04 6.39
C LYS A 195 10.76 -3.33 7.12
N ASP A 196 11.24 -3.22 8.37
CA ASP A 196 11.60 -4.40 9.16
C ASP A 196 10.37 -5.22 9.53
N LEU A 197 9.22 -4.56 9.79
CA LEU A 197 7.94 -5.24 10.02
C LEU A 197 7.48 -6.02 8.77
N ILE A 198 7.65 -5.47 7.58
CA ILE A 198 7.38 -6.20 6.32
C ILE A 198 8.29 -7.42 6.21
N GLU A 199 9.59 -7.26 6.45
CA GLU A 199 10.54 -8.40 6.40
C GLU A 199 10.18 -9.48 7.41
N TYR A 200 9.78 -9.10 8.62
CA TYR A 200 9.29 -10.00 9.65
C TYR A 200 8.03 -10.76 9.19
N ARG A 201 7.02 -10.02 8.68
CA ARG A 201 5.77 -10.57 8.16
C ARG A 201 5.99 -11.52 6.97
N LEU A 202 6.92 -11.18 6.05
CA LEU A 202 7.25 -12.03 4.90
C LEU A 202 7.90 -13.37 5.26
N LYS A 203 8.49 -13.48 6.46
CA LYS A 203 8.98 -14.77 6.98
C LYS A 203 7.86 -15.63 7.56
N MET A 204 6.80 -15.01 8.07
CA MET A 204 5.69 -15.68 8.77
C MET A 204 4.50 -15.94 7.85
N ASP A 205 4.22 -15.02 6.93
CA ASP A 205 3.02 -15.02 6.09
C ASP A 205 3.37 -14.91 4.60
N SER A 206 2.58 -15.60 3.77
CA SER A 206 2.55 -15.39 2.32
C SER A 206 1.13 -15.05 1.88
N LEU A 207 0.96 -13.97 1.10
CA LEU A 207 -0.32 -13.62 0.48
C LEU A 207 -0.60 -14.41 -0.80
N ILE A 208 0.36 -15.20 -1.27
CA ILE A 208 0.31 -15.91 -2.54
C ILE A 208 0.61 -17.39 -2.37
N ASP A 209 0.01 -18.19 -3.24
CA ASP A 209 0.38 -19.59 -3.47
C ASP A 209 0.85 -19.74 -4.92
N GLU A 210 1.99 -20.40 -5.13
CA GLU A 210 2.38 -20.86 -6.47
C GLU A 210 1.57 -22.10 -6.81
N ILE A 211 0.86 -22.07 -7.95
CA ILE A 211 -0.09 -23.11 -8.34
C ILE A 211 0.52 -24.09 -9.32
N VAL A 212 1.17 -23.59 -10.38
CA VAL A 212 1.69 -24.44 -11.46
C VAL A 212 2.81 -23.74 -12.23
N ARG A 213 3.75 -24.52 -12.77
CA ARG A 213 4.77 -24.09 -13.73
C ARG A 213 4.65 -24.90 -15.01
N VAL A 214 4.72 -24.22 -16.15
CA VAL A 214 4.67 -24.85 -17.47
C VAL A 214 5.65 -24.19 -18.43
N GLU A 215 6.09 -24.92 -19.46
CA GLU A 215 6.81 -24.32 -20.58
C GLU A 215 5.83 -23.58 -21.48
N MET A 216 6.18 -22.36 -21.86
CA MET A 216 5.33 -21.48 -22.66
C MET A 216 6.08 -20.96 -23.90
N PRO A 217 6.04 -21.68 -25.01
CA PRO A 217 6.53 -21.16 -26.28
C PRO A 217 5.60 -20.06 -26.80
N THR A 218 6.17 -18.92 -27.15
CA THR A 218 5.44 -17.78 -27.69
C THR A 218 6.11 -17.27 -28.97
N LYS A 219 5.42 -16.42 -29.73
CA LYS A 219 6.02 -15.75 -30.90
C LYS A 219 7.11 -14.73 -30.54
N TYR A 220 7.31 -14.47 -29.25
CA TYR A 220 8.32 -13.52 -28.74
C TYR A 220 9.47 -14.21 -28.01
N GLY A 221 9.43 -15.54 -27.89
CA GLY A 221 10.44 -16.36 -27.23
C GLY A 221 9.84 -17.50 -26.42
N ASN A 222 10.73 -18.31 -25.83
CA ASN A 222 10.36 -19.45 -24.99
C ASN A 222 10.54 -19.07 -23.51
N PHE A 223 9.49 -19.18 -22.73
CA PHE A 223 9.46 -18.82 -21.31
C PHE A 223 8.97 -19.99 -20.45
N LYS A 224 9.35 -19.99 -19.18
CA LYS A 224 8.62 -20.72 -18.15
C LYS A 224 7.50 -19.82 -17.63
N LEU A 225 6.26 -20.28 -17.69
CA LEU A 225 5.11 -19.58 -17.14
C LEU A 225 4.77 -20.16 -15.79
N VAL A 226 4.71 -19.29 -14.78
CA VAL A 226 4.33 -19.65 -13.40
C VAL A 226 3.04 -18.92 -13.05
N ALA A 227 2.04 -19.66 -12.58
CA ALA A 227 0.79 -19.09 -12.08
C ALA A 227 0.80 -19.01 -10.56
N PHE A 228 0.41 -17.85 -10.06
CA PHE A 228 0.24 -17.56 -8.64
C PHE A 228 -1.21 -17.22 -8.34
N LYS A 229 -1.69 -17.63 -7.19
CA LYS A 229 -3.01 -17.29 -6.68
C LYS A 229 -2.90 -16.46 -5.42
N GLU A 230 -3.59 -15.35 -5.37
CA GLU A 230 -3.69 -14.49 -4.19
C GLU A 230 -4.69 -15.10 -3.20
N LYS A 231 -4.28 -15.27 -1.94
CA LYS A 231 -5.09 -15.94 -0.90
C LYS A 231 -6.36 -15.18 -0.55
N SER A 232 -6.29 -13.85 -0.45
CA SER A 232 -7.40 -13.01 -0.02
C SER A 232 -8.45 -12.80 -1.11
N THR A 233 -8.04 -12.49 -2.34
CA THR A 233 -8.94 -12.13 -3.43
C THR A 233 -9.20 -13.27 -4.42
N GLN A 234 -8.45 -14.37 -4.32
CA GLN A 234 -8.42 -15.49 -5.27
C GLN A 234 -8.02 -15.08 -6.71
N ARG A 235 -7.46 -13.88 -6.89
CA ARG A 235 -6.96 -13.41 -8.19
C ARG A 235 -5.74 -14.22 -8.61
N GLU A 236 -5.64 -14.46 -9.91
CA GLU A 236 -4.51 -15.18 -10.52
C GLU A 236 -3.54 -14.19 -11.16
N HIS A 237 -2.25 -14.37 -10.88
CA HIS A 237 -1.16 -13.60 -11.46
C HIS A 237 -0.19 -14.54 -12.17
N LEU A 238 0.50 -14.04 -13.19
CA LEU A 238 1.39 -14.85 -14.02
C LEU A 238 2.81 -14.26 -14.01
N ALA A 239 3.81 -15.12 -14.00
CA ALA A 239 5.20 -14.72 -14.22
C ALA A 239 5.77 -15.49 -15.42
N LEU A 240 6.21 -14.76 -16.46
CA LEU A 240 6.98 -15.31 -17.56
C LEU A 240 8.46 -15.17 -17.22
N ILE A 241 9.16 -16.28 -17.15
CA ILE A 241 10.54 -16.39 -16.69
C ILE A 241 11.43 -16.89 -17.82
N LYS A 242 12.57 -16.23 -18.01
CA LYS A 242 13.63 -16.68 -18.93
C LYS A 242 14.93 -16.83 -18.16
N GLY A 243 15.64 -17.94 -18.39
CA GLY A 243 16.92 -18.21 -17.74
C GLY A 243 16.82 -18.54 -16.26
N GLU A 244 17.98 -18.56 -15.61
CA GLU A 244 18.13 -18.78 -14.16
C GLU A 244 19.08 -17.74 -13.58
N TRP A 245 18.94 -17.43 -12.30
CA TRP A 245 19.75 -16.41 -11.60
C TRP A 245 20.17 -16.85 -10.22
N LYS A 246 21.27 -16.25 -9.77
CA LYS A 246 21.76 -16.41 -8.39
C LYS A 246 21.02 -15.42 -7.48
N LYS A 247 21.04 -15.73 -6.19
CA LYS A 247 20.58 -14.78 -5.16
C LYS A 247 21.31 -13.45 -5.31
N ASP A 248 20.56 -12.35 -5.18
CA ASP A 248 21.05 -10.96 -5.25
C ASP A 248 21.64 -10.53 -6.61
N GLU A 249 21.44 -11.32 -7.67
CA GLU A 249 21.74 -10.92 -9.03
C GLU A 249 20.71 -9.90 -9.54
N PRO A 250 21.13 -8.77 -10.18
CA PRO A 250 20.20 -7.82 -10.79
C PRO A 250 19.49 -8.44 -11.99
N ILE A 251 18.16 -8.52 -11.94
CA ILE A 251 17.35 -9.19 -12.97
C ILE A 251 16.51 -8.18 -13.77
N LEU A 252 16.55 -8.31 -15.09
CA LEU A 252 15.69 -7.54 -15.99
C LEU A 252 14.22 -7.89 -15.70
N THR A 253 13.47 -6.91 -15.19
CA THR A 253 12.14 -7.13 -14.62
C THR A 253 11.12 -6.18 -15.20
N ARG A 254 9.99 -6.71 -15.68
CA ARG A 254 8.79 -5.93 -16.02
C ARG A 254 7.65 -6.32 -15.10
N VAL A 255 7.10 -5.37 -14.34
CA VAL A 255 5.81 -5.51 -13.68
C VAL A 255 4.74 -4.91 -14.60
N HIS A 256 3.96 -5.76 -15.25
CA HIS A 256 2.92 -5.39 -16.20
C HIS A 256 1.54 -5.58 -15.57
N SER A 257 0.73 -4.52 -15.49
CA SER A 257 -0.67 -4.63 -15.09
C SER A 257 -1.51 -4.99 -16.31
N SER A 258 -2.38 -6.00 -16.20
CA SER A 258 -3.22 -6.46 -17.27
C SER A 258 -4.00 -5.32 -17.94
N CYS A 259 -4.12 -5.41 -19.24
CA CYS A 259 -4.89 -4.50 -20.07
C CYS A 259 -5.59 -5.29 -21.18
N PHE A 260 -6.74 -5.86 -20.89
CA PHE A 260 -7.47 -6.74 -21.82
C PHE A 260 -7.62 -6.12 -23.22
N THR A 261 -7.96 -4.82 -23.27
CA THR A 261 -8.14 -4.14 -24.54
C THR A 261 -6.83 -3.96 -25.32
N GLY A 262 -5.70 -3.66 -24.65
CA GLY A 262 -4.40 -3.48 -25.29
C GLY A 262 -3.67 -4.79 -25.52
N ASP A 263 -3.62 -5.67 -24.53
CA ASP A 263 -2.80 -6.88 -24.57
C ASP A 263 -3.43 -7.96 -25.45
N ILE A 264 -4.77 -8.07 -25.49
CA ILE A 264 -5.50 -9.12 -26.21
C ILE A 264 -6.18 -8.60 -27.47
N LEU A 265 -6.90 -7.47 -27.37
CA LEU A 265 -7.68 -6.93 -28.50
C LEU A 265 -6.87 -6.02 -29.43
N GLY A 266 -5.61 -5.69 -29.08
CA GLY A 266 -4.77 -4.81 -29.90
C GLY A 266 -5.29 -3.37 -29.99
N SER A 267 -5.95 -2.86 -28.94
CA SER A 267 -6.50 -1.50 -28.91
C SER A 267 -5.42 -0.45 -29.12
N LEU A 268 -5.65 0.46 -30.03
CA LEU A 268 -4.78 1.61 -30.30
C LEU A 268 -4.95 2.77 -29.27
N ARG A 269 -5.89 2.67 -28.33
CA ARG A 269 -6.12 3.70 -27.31
C ARG A 269 -5.04 3.76 -26.21
N CYS A 270 -4.15 2.76 -26.15
CA CYS A 270 -3.05 2.69 -25.19
C CYS A 270 -1.82 2.03 -25.83
N ASP A 271 -0.73 2.04 -25.10
CA ASP A 271 0.56 1.44 -25.46
C ASP A 271 0.84 0.10 -24.74
N CYS A 272 -0.15 -0.46 -23.99
CA CYS A 272 0.06 -1.59 -23.08
C CYS A 272 0.53 -2.86 -23.80
N GLY A 273 -0.18 -3.29 -24.83
CA GLY A 273 0.16 -4.52 -25.57
C GLY A 273 1.55 -4.43 -26.23
N GLU A 274 1.87 -3.28 -26.86
CA GLU A 274 3.19 -3.07 -27.46
C GLU A 274 4.30 -3.06 -26.41
N GLN A 275 4.07 -2.47 -25.23
CA GLN A 275 5.01 -2.52 -24.10
C GLN A 275 5.21 -3.96 -23.62
N LEU A 276 4.14 -4.77 -23.51
CA LEU A 276 4.25 -6.19 -23.14
C LEU A 276 5.10 -6.95 -24.14
N HIS A 277 4.80 -6.81 -25.43
CA HIS A 277 5.54 -7.47 -26.51
C HIS A 277 7.00 -7.05 -26.58
N LYS A 278 7.28 -5.76 -26.39
CA LYS A 278 8.66 -5.21 -26.32
C LYS A 278 9.41 -5.80 -25.12
N ALA A 279 8.78 -5.84 -23.95
CA ALA A 279 9.38 -6.42 -22.75
C ALA A 279 9.72 -7.90 -22.94
N MET A 280 8.82 -8.68 -23.58
CA MET A 280 9.07 -10.10 -23.88
C MET A 280 10.29 -10.27 -24.80
N LYS A 281 10.41 -9.46 -25.85
CA LYS A 281 11.57 -9.49 -26.75
C LYS A 281 12.87 -9.12 -26.01
N MET A 282 12.85 -8.06 -25.20
CA MET A 282 14.03 -7.65 -24.44
C MET A 282 14.51 -8.75 -23.47
N VAL A 283 13.60 -9.43 -22.80
CA VAL A 283 13.93 -10.56 -21.92
C VAL A 283 14.46 -11.75 -22.71
N GLU A 284 13.89 -12.05 -23.90
CA GLU A 284 14.38 -13.12 -24.76
C GLU A 284 15.78 -12.82 -25.29
N GLU A 285 16.05 -11.59 -25.73
CA GLU A 285 17.35 -11.13 -26.24
C GLU A 285 18.44 -11.15 -25.16
N GLU A 286 18.09 -10.75 -23.92
CA GLU A 286 18.99 -10.82 -22.78
C GLU A 286 19.24 -12.27 -22.32
N GLY A 287 18.35 -13.20 -22.64
CA GLY A 287 18.40 -14.59 -22.21
C GLY A 287 18.08 -14.82 -20.74
N LYS A 288 17.82 -13.76 -19.97
CA LYS A 288 17.54 -13.79 -18.53
C LYS A 288 16.63 -12.65 -18.13
N GLY A 289 15.52 -12.94 -17.45
CA GLY A 289 14.61 -11.92 -16.96
C GLY A 289 13.23 -12.44 -16.59
N ILE A 290 12.40 -11.53 -16.10
CA ILE A 290 11.04 -11.84 -15.65
C ILE A 290 10.04 -10.77 -16.11
N ILE A 291 8.88 -11.22 -16.57
CA ILE A 291 7.71 -10.38 -16.78
C ILE A 291 6.62 -10.85 -15.82
N LEU A 292 6.35 -10.06 -14.82
CA LEU A 292 5.26 -10.29 -13.87
C LEU A 292 3.98 -9.65 -14.42
N TYR A 293 3.04 -10.47 -14.85
CA TYR A 293 1.75 -10.05 -15.37
C TYR A 293 0.71 -10.06 -14.26
N MET A 294 0.38 -8.86 -13.76
CA MET A 294 -0.53 -8.66 -12.65
C MET A 294 -1.97 -8.48 -13.14
N ASN A 295 -2.87 -9.28 -12.63
CA ASN A 295 -4.31 -9.16 -12.91
C ASN A 295 -4.92 -7.97 -12.15
N GLN A 296 -4.64 -6.75 -12.65
CA GLN A 296 -5.04 -5.46 -12.06
C GLN A 296 -5.53 -4.52 -13.18
N GLU A 297 -6.58 -4.95 -13.89
CA GLU A 297 -7.14 -4.27 -15.05
C GLU A 297 -7.55 -2.83 -14.71
N GLY A 298 -7.28 -1.91 -15.65
CA GLY A 298 -7.67 -0.51 -15.52
C GLY A 298 -7.02 0.22 -14.34
N ARG A 299 -5.81 -0.18 -13.92
CA ARG A 299 -5.13 0.28 -12.69
C ARG A 299 -5.87 -0.12 -11.42
N GLY A 300 -6.52 -1.29 -11.40
CA GLY A 300 -7.24 -1.82 -10.24
C GLY A 300 -8.75 -1.63 -10.28
N ILE A 301 -9.28 -0.74 -11.14
CA ILE A 301 -10.74 -0.46 -11.22
C ILE A 301 -11.55 -1.52 -11.96
N GLY A 302 -10.88 -2.45 -12.64
CA GLY A 302 -11.51 -3.52 -13.41
C GLY A 302 -11.93 -3.13 -14.83
N LEU A 303 -12.20 -4.13 -15.67
CA LEU A 303 -12.49 -3.95 -17.10
C LEU A 303 -13.74 -3.10 -17.36
N VAL A 304 -14.83 -3.39 -16.66
CA VAL A 304 -16.12 -2.69 -16.90
C VAL A 304 -16.00 -1.21 -16.59
N ASN A 305 -15.38 -0.85 -15.47
CA ASN A 305 -15.20 0.56 -15.09
C ASN A 305 -14.21 1.27 -16.02
N LYS A 306 -13.18 0.57 -16.50
CA LYS A 306 -12.29 1.09 -17.55
C LYS A 306 -13.06 1.40 -18.85
N LEU A 307 -14.01 0.57 -19.25
CA LEU A 307 -14.86 0.85 -20.42
C LEU A 307 -15.80 2.03 -20.18
N LYS A 308 -16.36 2.18 -18.96
CA LYS A 308 -17.09 3.39 -18.57
C LYS A 308 -16.21 4.64 -18.65
N ALA A 309 -14.95 4.56 -18.17
CA ALA A 309 -13.97 5.64 -18.30
C ALA A 309 -13.70 5.99 -19.77
N TYR A 310 -13.61 5.01 -20.67
CA TYR A 310 -13.51 5.27 -22.12
C TYR A 310 -14.70 6.05 -22.66
N LYS A 311 -15.91 5.75 -22.18
CA LYS A 311 -17.12 6.50 -22.58
C LYS A 311 -17.05 7.97 -22.14
N LEU A 312 -16.55 8.24 -20.93
CA LEU A 312 -16.36 9.61 -20.43
C LEU A 312 -15.25 10.33 -21.21
N GLN A 313 -14.18 9.62 -21.60
CA GLN A 313 -13.12 10.17 -22.44
C GLN A 313 -13.63 10.55 -23.84
N GLU A 314 -14.56 9.83 -24.43
CA GLU A 314 -15.24 10.20 -25.68
C GLU A 314 -16.06 11.49 -25.54
N GLN A 315 -16.45 11.84 -24.31
CA GLN A 315 -17.14 13.09 -23.96
C GLN A 315 -16.18 14.24 -23.60
N GLY A 316 -14.85 14.02 -23.73
CA GLY A 316 -13.83 15.05 -23.57
C GLY A 316 -12.98 14.97 -22.30
N MET A 317 -13.36 14.16 -21.30
CA MET A 317 -12.56 13.95 -20.09
C MET A 317 -11.22 13.31 -20.42
N ASP A 318 -10.20 13.54 -19.58
CA ASP A 318 -9.00 12.72 -19.62
C ASP A 318 -9.10 11.48 -18.71
N THR A 319 -8.06 10.64 -18.69
CA THR A 319 -8.07 9.38 -17.92
C THR A 319 -8.20 9.61 -16.42
N VAL A 320 -7.61 10.67 -15.88
CA VAL A 320 -7.66 10.97 -14.44
C VAL A 320 -9.03 11.48 -14.06
N GLU A 321 -9.56 12.45 -14.82
CA GLU A 321 -10.90 13.01 -14.63
C GLU A 321 -11.99 11.95 -14.72
N ALA A 322 -11.89 11.05 -15.71
CA ALA A 322 -12.85 9.94 -15.86
C ALA A 322 -12.83 8.97 -14.67
N ASN A 323 -11.64 8.64 -14.12
CA ASN A 323 -11.56 7.78 -12.93
C ASN A 323 -12.15 8.45 -11.70
N ILE A 324 -11.83 9.73 -11.45
CA ILE A 324 -12.39 10.50 -10.34
C ILE A 324 -13.93 10.59 -10.45
N HIS A 325 -14.43 10.86 -11.65
CA HIS A 325 -15.87 10.91 -11.91
C HIS A 325 -16.59 9.58 -11.59
N LEU A 326 -15.91 8.46 -11.77
CA LEU A 326 -16.41 7.12 -11.42
C LEU A 326 -16.20 6.74 -9.94
N GLY A 327 -15.64 7.63 -9.12
CA GLY A 327 -15.40 7.40 -7.70
C GLY A 327 -14.12 6.64 -7.36
N PHE A 328 -13.15 6.55 -8.29
CA PHE A 328 -11.88 5.87 -8.09
C PHE A 328 -10.73 6.86 -7.93
N GLY A 329 -9.67 6.43 -7.21
CA GLY A 329 -8.40 7.12 -7.17
C GLY A 329 -7.66 7.10 -8.51
N MET A 330 -6.57 7.85 -8.59
CA MET A 330 -5.72 7.88 -9.79
C MET A 330 -5.02 6.54 -10.07
N ASP A 331 -4.73 5.75 -9.03
CA ASP A 331 -4.03 4.47 -9.11
C ASP A 331 -4.41 3.56 -7.92
N GLU A 332 -5.23 2.56 -8.18
CA GLU A 332 -5.72 1.56 -7.21
C GLU A 332 -4.91 0.25 -7.24
N ARG A 333 -3.71 0.26 -7.86
CA ARG A 333 -2.88 -0.95 -7.96
C ARG A 333 -2.24 -1.30 -6.63
N ASP A 334 -2.18 -2.61 -6.39
CA ASP A 334 -1.46 -3.21 -5.29
C ASP A 334 -0.05 -3.64 -5.76
N TYR A 335 0.97 -3.14 -5.08
CA TYR A 335 2.36 -3.50 -5.37
C TYR A 335 2.90 -4.60 -4.45
N GLY A 336 2.26 -4.83 -3.30
CA GLY A 336 2.69 -5.80 -2.30
C GLY A 336 2.65 -7.24 -2.79
N VAL A 337 1.57 -7.63 -3.46
CA VAL A 337 1.43 -8.97 -4.07
C VAL A 337 2.50 -9.18 -5.14
N GLY A 338 2.72 -8.18 -6.00
CA GLY A 338 3.77 -8.23 -7.02
C GLY A 338 5.18 -8.38 -6.43
N ALA A 339 5.46 -7.64 -5.37
CA ALA A 339 6.74 -7.73 -4.66
C ALA A 339 6.96 -9.12 -4.02
N GLN A 340 5.91 -9.71 -3.42
CA GLN A 340 5.99 -11.06 -2.87
C GLN A 340 6.25 -12.12 -3.93
N ILE A 341 5.60 -12.02 -5.10
CA ILE A 341 5.86 -12.93 -6.22
C ILE A 341 7.33 -12.83 -6.66
N LEU A 342 7.86 -11.62 -6.81
CA LEU A 342 9.28 -11.42 -7.17
C LEU A 342 10.22 -12.04 -6.12
N ARG A 343 9.97 -11.80 -4.83
CA ARG A 343 10.77 -12.40 -3.74
C ARG A 343 10.65 -13.92 -3.70
N HIS A 344 9.45 -14.49 -3.90
CA HIS A 344 9.25 -15.94 -3.99
C HIS A 344 10.08 -16.56 -5.13
N LEU A 345 10.25 -15.83 -6.23
CA LEU A 345 11.09 -16.20 -7.36
C LEU A 345 12.59 -15.85 -7.17
N ASN A 346 13.00 -15.46 -5.94
CA ASN A 346 14.35 -15.02 -5.60
C ASN A 346 14.85 -13.80 -6.41
N VAL A 347 13.95 -12.90 -6.79
CA VAL A 347 14.27 -11.63 -7.44
C VAL A 347 14.18 -10.53 -6.41
N THR A 348 15.33 -10.06 -5.91
CA THR A 348 15.47 -9.01 -4.88
C THR A 348 16.07 -7.72 -5.44
N ARG A 349 16.86 -7.82 -6.52
CA ARG A 349 17.53 -6.71 -7.19
C ARG A 349 17.02 -6.59 -8.62
N LEU A 350 16.46 -5.42 -8.96
CA LEU A 350 15.72 -5.22 -10.20
C LEU A 350 16.46 -4.26 -11.14
N ARG A 351 16.64 -4.65 -12.39
CA ARG A 351 16.78 -3.75 -13.53
C ARG A 351 15.36 -3.56 -14.10
N LEU A 352 14.68 -2.50 -13.63
CA LEU A 352 13.23 -2.38 -13.79
C LEU A 352 12.86 -1.70 -15.12
N MET A 353 12.17 -2.41 -16.00
CA MET A 353 11.56 -1.84 -17.21
C MET A 353 10.35 -0.99 -16.83
N SER A 354 10.51 0.32 -16.71
CA SER A 354 9.42 1.22 -16.32
C SER A 354 9.71 2.67 -16.66
N ASN A 355 8.67 3.41 -17.08
CA ASN A 355 8.67 4.86 -17.23
C ASN A 355 7.84 5.52 -16.10
N ASN A 356 7.38 4.76 -15.08
CA ASN A 356 6.49 5.24 -14.02
C ASN A 356 7.23 5.35 -12.68
N PRO A 357 7.49 6.56 -12.16
CA PRO A 357 8.17 6.75 -10.88
C PRO A 357 7.39 6.20 -9.67
N LYS A 358 6.05 6.24 -9.69
CA LYS A 358 5.23 5.68 -8.60
C LYS A 358 5.39 4.16 -8.45
N LYS A 359 5.61 3.42 -9.55
CA LYS A 359 5.92 1.98 -9.47
C LYS A 359 7.24 1.71 -8.76
N ARG A 360 8.22 2.60 -8.92
CA ARG A 360 9.53 2.48 -8.28
C ARG A 360 9.41 2.59 -6.77
N ALA A 361 8.74 3.63 -6.28
CA ALA A 361 8.49 3.83 -4.85
C ALA A 361 7.70 2.66 -4.24
N GLY A 362 6.63 2.21 -4.92
CA GLY A 362 5.80 1.11 -4.46
C GLY A 362 6.55 -0.22 -4.28
N LEU A 363 7.57 -0.51 -5.09
CA LEU A 363 8.35 -1.75 -4.99
C LEU A 363 9.44 -1.68 -3.92
N LYS A 364 10.11 -0.52 -3.76
CA LYS A 364 11.17 -0.32 -2.75
C LYS A 364 10.68 -0.61 -1.33
N GLY A 365 9.49 -0.15 -0.98
CA GLY A 365 8.88 -0.35 0.34
C GLY A 365 8.75 -1.81 0.77
N TYR A 366 8.87 -2.77 -0.17
CA TYR A 366 8.81 -4.22 0.11
C TYR A 366 10.19 -4.91 0.08
N GLY A 367 11.26 -4.17 0.28
CA GLY A 367 12.63 -4.73 0.34
C GLY A 367 13.15 -5.20 -1.02
N LEU A 368 12.67 -4.61 -2.12
CA LEU A 368 13.21 -4.79 -3.45
C LEU A 368 14.14 -3.62 -3.79
N GLU A 369 15.37 -3.93 -4.19
CA GLU A 369 16.36 -2.93 -4.62
C GLU A 369 16.22 -2.68 -6.13
N ILE A 370 15.93 -1.45 -6.53
CA ILE A 370 15.96 -1.06 -7.95
C ILE A 370 17.35 -0.51 -8.25
N VAL A 371 18.17 -1.33 -8.92
CA VAL A 371 19.55 -1.00 -9.25
C VAL A 371 19.68 -0.23 -10.56
N ASP A 372 18.71 -0.39 -11.47
CA ASP A 372 18.69 0.29 -12.76
C ASP A 372 17.27 0.44 -13.28
N ILE A 373 17.03 1.47 -14.10
CA ILE A 373 15.75 1.74 -14.74
C ILE A 373 15.94 1.68 -16.25
N ILE A 374 15.25 0.73 -16.85
CA ILE A 374 15.28 0.52 -18.30
C ILE A 374 14.03 1.14 -18.92
N PRO A 375 14.14 2.20 -19.73
CA PRO A 375 12.99 2.79 -20.39
C PRO A 375 12.31 1.80 -21.33
N ILE A 376 10.98 1.76 -21.27
CA ILE A 376 10.18 0.96 -22.18
C ILE A 376 9.19 1.88 -22.93
N GLU A 377 9.70 2.49 -23.98
CA GLU A 377 9.00 3.52 -24.74
C GLU A 377 8.43 2.95 -26.03
N ILE A 378 7.23 3.37 -26.34
CA ILE A 378 6.51 3.03 -27.57
C ILE A 378 6.14 4.34 -28.25
N LYS A 379 6.36 4.43 -29.55
CA LYS A 379 5.98 5.58 -30.35
C LYS A 379 4.47 5.80 -30.31
N SER A 380 4.05 7.05 -30.16
CA SER A 380 2.63 7.41 -30.15
C SER A 380 1.97 7.12 -31.50
N ASN A 381 0.66 6.97 -31.46
CA ASN A 381 -0.21 6.91 -32.64
C ASN A 381 -1.35 7.93 -32.48
N PRO A 382 -2.09 8.28 -33.54
CA PRO A 382 -3.14 9.32 -33.46
C PRO A 382 -4.25 9.02 -32.44
N HIS A 383 -4.40 7.77 -31.98
CA HIS A 383 -5.46 7.39 -31.04
C HIS A 383 -4.98 7.40 -29.58
N ASN A 384 -3.66 7.28 -29.30
CA ASN A 384 -3.12 7.23 -27.94
C ASN A 384 -2.29 8.46 -27.53
N GLU A 385 -2.06 9.41 -28.42
CA GLU A 385 -1.26 10.59 -28.16
C GLU A 385 -1.76 11.35 -26.91
N LYS A 386 -3.06 11.68 -26.85
CA LYS A 386 -3.67 12.33 -25.68
C LYS A 386 -3.51 11.52 -24.39
N TYR A 387 -3.59 10.21 -24.49
CA TYR A 387 -3.39 9.31 -23.36
C TYR A 387 -1.93 9.33 -22.85
N LEU A 388 -0.95 9.34 -23.76
CA LEU A 388 0.46 9.41 -23.41
C LEU A 388 0.82 10.80 -22.83
N GLN A 389 0.25 11.88 -23.37
CA GLN A 389 0.37 13.22 -22.80
C GLN A 389 -0.19 13.26 -21.36
N THR A 390 -1.37 12.70 -21.10
CA THR A 390 -1.93 12.60 -19.75
C THR A 390 -1.03 11.81 -18.80
N LYS A 391 -0.41 10.72 -19.27
CA LYS A 391 0.57 9.95 -18.48
C LYS A 391 1.77 10.81 -18.08
N ARG A 392 2.30 11.59 -19.01
CA ARG A 392 3.44 12.50 -18.76
C ARG A 392 3.03 13.64 -17.81
N ASP A 393 2.00 14.37 -18.18
CA ASP A 393 1.69 15.68 -17.58
C ASP A 393 0.96 15.57 -16.23
N LYS A 394 0.06 14.58 -16.07
CA LYS A 394 -0.73 14.38 -14.83
C LYS A 394 -0.25 13.23 -13.95
N LEU A 395 0.44 12.24 -14.51
CA LEU A 395 0.86 11.04 -13.77
C LEU A 395 2.39 10.96 -13.58
N GLY A 396 3.13 11.96 -14.11
CA GLY A 396 4.58 12.08 -13.92
C GLY A 396 5.40 10.98 -14.61
N HIS A 397 4.88 10.37 -15.68
CA HIS A 397 5.65 9.40 -16.45
C HIS A 397 6.80 10.06 -17.20
N GLU A 398 7.96 9.44 -17.17
CA GLU A 398 9.12 9.85 -17.95
C GLU A 398 8.97 9.31 -19.38
N ILE A 399 8.46 10.14 -20.29
CA ILE A 399 8.26 9.82 -21.70
C ILE A 399 8.95 10.91 -22.52
N LEU A 400 9.83 10.52 -23.44
CA LEU A 400 10.55 11.46 -24.30
C LEU A 400 9.59 12.23 -25.23
N ASN A 401 9.86 13.53 -25.41
CA ASN A 401 8.97 14.42 -26.18
C ASN A 401 8.90 14.06 -27.68
N ASP A 402 9.96 13.47 -28.22
CA ASP A 402 10.07 13.04 -29.62
C ASP A 402 9.29 11.75 -29.92
N LEU A 403 8.67 11.14 -28.91
CA LEU A 403 7.79 9.97 -29.06
C LEU A 403 6.30 10.32 -29.02
N LEU A 404 5.96 11.60 -28.80
CA LEU A 404 4.59 12.10 -28.74
C LEU A 404 4.15 12.77 -30.05
#